data_c37ff33e12c1e93b3f4324f47f9f826c
#
_entry.id   c37ff33e12c1e93b3f4324f47f9f826c
#
_cell.length_a   1.000
_cell.length_b   1.000
_cell.length_c   1.000
_cell.angle_alpha   90.00
_cell.angle_beta   90.00
_cell.angle_gamma   90.00
#
_symmetry.space_group_name_H-M   'P 1'
#
loop_
_entity.id
_entity.type
_entity.pdbx_description
1 polymer ?
#
loop_
_entity_poly.entity_id
_entity_poly.type
_entity_poly.pdbx_seq_one_letter_code
_entity_poly.pdbx_strand_id
1 'polypeptide(L)'
;MNDKKYIVTIGRPSYQKNPFFLVDVINGVHKLHPDINFILLGVGFYSPDLEIMKKKINEYNLQDVIVLKEWLDHEHTMEYVKNSILYLTVSRYEGLPLAVIEAMAMGKCIVASKVVGNVDCVKDKYNGRVIDLNVEDFVNSICELIENRELLEEYSRNSRKMYEDNFDIKKRINLLEDIYRQIAK
;
A
#
# COMPACT_ATOMS: atom_id res chain seq x y z
N MET A 1 -10.33 18.41 -4.78
CA MET A 1 -10.23 17.42 -3.68
C MET A 1 -9.88 18.19 -2.42
N ASN A 2 -10.64 18.00 -1.33
CA ASN A 2 -10.36 18.69 -0.07
C ASN A 2 -8.96 18.31 0.43
N ASP A 3 -8.25 19.24 1.09
CA ASP A 3 -6.91 19.12 1.70
C ASP A 3 -6.77 18.05 2.81
N LYS A 4 -7.59 17.00 2.75
CA LYS A 4 -7.53 15.93 3.74
C LYS A 4 -6.35 15.00 3.47
N LYS A 5 -5.49 14.86 4.47
CA LYS A 5 -4.39 13.90 4.48
C LYS A 5 -4.96 12.48 4.49
N TYR A 6 -4.42 11.58 3.68
CA TYR A 6 -4.89 10.20 3.66
C TYR A 6 -3.80 9.17 3.36
N ILE A 7 -4.04 7.96 3.83
CA ILE A 7 -3.28 6.75 3.51
C ILE A 7 -4.06 5.96 2.48
N VAL A 8 -3.39 5.37 1.49
CA VAL A 8 -4.03 4.63 0.42
C VAL A 8 -3.68 3.14 0.48
N THR A 9 -4.64 2.29 0.13
CA THR A 9 -4.46 0.87 -0.17
C THR A 9 -5.18 0.50 -1.46
N ILE A 10 -4.63 -0.44 -2.22
CA ILE A 10 -5.23 -0.95 -3.45
C ILE A 10 -5.49 -2.45 -3.31
N GLY A 11 -6.71 -2.84 -3.55
CA GLY A 11 -7.09 -4.24 -3.61
C GLY A 11 -8.54 -4.49 -3.20
N ARG A 12 -9.15 -5.46 -3.87
CA ARG A 12 -10.52 -5.86 -3.52
C ARG A 12 -10.55 -6.52 -2.14
N PRO A 13 -11.54 -6.22 -1.29
CA PRO A 13 -11.77 -6.92 -0.03
C PRO A 13 -11.92 -8.43 -0.24
N SER A 14 -10.90 -9.16 0.18
CA SER A 14 -10.78 -10.62 0.03
C SER A 14 -9.89 -11.19 1.12
N TYR A 15 -9.97 -12.48 1.36
CA TYR A 15 -9.12 -13.18 2.33
C TYR A 15 -7.63 -12.85 2.16
N GLN A 16 -7.15 -12.82 0.89
CA GLN A 16 -5.78 -12.45 0.56
C GLN A 16 -5.40 -11.06 1.07
N LYS A 17 -6.26 -10.06 0.80
CA LYS A 17 -6.02 -8.65 1.15
C LYS A 17 -6.34 -8.29 2.60
N ASN A 18 -6.88 -9.27 3.37
CA ASN A 18 -7.06 -9.18 4.81
C ASN A 18 -7.83 -7.95 5.31
N PRO A 19 -9.05 -7.69 4.78
CA PRO A 19 -9.75 -6.42 5.01
C PRO A 19 -10.13 -6.21 6.49
N PHE A 20 -10.33 -7.28 7.26
CA PHE A 20 -10.69 -7.16 8.68
C PHE A 20 -9.52 -6.66 9.51
N PHE A 21 -8.33 -7.19 9.26
CA PHE A 21 -7.10 -6.71 9.89
C PHE A 21 -6.80 -5.26 9.48
N LEU A 22 -7.03 -4.91 8.21
CA LEU A 22 -6.89 -3.54 7.74
C LEU A 22 -7.79 -2.57 8.53
N VAL A 23 -9.06 -2.92 8.77
CA VAL A 23 -9.98 -2.10 9.55
C VAL A 23 -9.51 -1.97 11.01
N ASP A 24 -8.95 -3.04 11.62
CA ASP A 24 -8.37 -2.95 12.97
C ASP A 24 -7.19 -1.98 13.03
N VAL A 25 -6.28 -2.04 12.05
CA VAL A 25 -5.15 -1.11 11.94
C VAL A 25 -5.65 0.34 11.76
N ILE A 26 -6.61 0.55 10.86
CA ILE A 26 -7.20 1.89 10.64
C ILE A 26 -7.81 2.43 11.93
N ASN A 27 -8.57 1.62 12.66
CA ASN A 27 -9.16 2.01 13.94
C ASN A 27 -8.10 2.41 14.97
N GLY A 28 -6.99 1.67 15.03
CA GLY A 28 -5.87 2.00 15.90
C GLY A 28 -5.22 3.34 15.54
N VAL A 29 -4.91 3.56 14.26
CA VAL A 29 -4.33 4.82 13.78
C VAL A 29 -5.29 5.99 13.99
N HIS A 30 -6.58 5.83 13.66
CA HIS A 30 -7.58 6.90 13.80
C HIS A 30 -7.74 7.39 15.25
N LYS A 31 -7.59 6.51 16.23
CA LYS A 31 -7.63 6.89 17.66
C LYS A 31 -6.49 7.84 18.05
N LEU A 32 -5.34 7.75 17.39
CA LEU A 32 -4.15 8.56 17.65
C LEU A 32 -4.07 9.76 16.69
N HIS A 33 -4.52 9.60 15.46
CA HIS A 33 -4.49 10.59 14.39
C HIS A 33 -5.87 10.74 13.72
N PRO A 34 -6.83 11.40 14.36
CA PRO A 34 -8.22 11.51 13.84
C PRO A 34 -8.34 12.38 12.57
N ASP A 35 -7.31 13.13 12.22
CA ASP A 35 -7.22 13.94 11.01
C ASP A 35 -6.80 13.14 9.76
N ILE A 36 -6.37 11.89 9.93
CA ILE A 36 -5.95 11.02 8.82
C ILE A 36 -7.12 10.18 8.33
N ASN A 37 -7.36 10.22 7.03
CA ASN A 37 -8.35 9.40 6.35
C ASN A 37 -7.68 8.21 5.65
N PHE A 38 -8.49 7.24 5.23
CA PHE A 38 -8.02 6.07 4.48
C PHE A 38 -8.83 5.91 3.21
N ILE A 39 -8.16 5.69 2.10
CA ILE A 39 -8.80 5.44 0.80
C ILE A 39 -8.47 4.02 0.36
N LEU A 40 -9.50 3.22 0.20
CA LEU A 40 -9.41 1.85 -0.29
C LEU A 40 -9.89 1.81 -1.74
N LEU A 41 -8.97 1.55 -2.66
CA LEU A 41 -9.20 1.50 -4.10
C LEU A 41 -9.39 0.05 -4.56
N GLY A 42 -10.24 -0.15 -5.58
CA GLY A 42 -10.51 -1.45 -6.16
C GLY A 42 -11.60 -2.26 -5.44
N VAL A 43 -12.46 -1.58 -4.69
CA VAL A 43 -13.65 -2.16 -4.08
C VAL A 43 -14.71 -2.32 -5.18
N GLY A 44 -15.11 -3.55 -5.52
CA GLY A 44 -16.05 -3.75 -6.63
C GLY A 44 -16.68 -5.12 -6.65
N PHE A 45 -17.22 -5.51 -7.81
CA PHE A 45 -18.10 -6.66 -8.01
C PHE A 45 -17.57 -8.01 -7.46
N TYR A 46 -16.25 -8.23 -7.46
CA TYR A 46 -15.64 -9.45 -6.91
C TYR A 46 -14.94 -9.20 -5.56
N SER A 47 -15.65 -8.59 -4.62
CA SER A 47 -15.14 -8.31 -3.27
C SER A 47 -15.87 -9.19 -2.25
N PRO A 48 -15.46 -10.46 -2.05
CA PRO A 48 -16.22 -11.42 -1.26
C PRO A 48 -16.40 -11.01 0.21
N ASP A 49 -15.44 -10.27 0.75
CA ASP A 49 -15.45 -9.87 2.17
C ASP A 49 -15.99 -8.44 2.38
N LEU A 50 -16.52 -7.79 1.33
CA LEU A 50 -16.92 -6.38 1.37
C LEU A 50 -18.03 -6.11 2.41
N GLU A 51 -19.09 -6.90 2.40
CA GLU A 51 -20.23 -6.65 3.29
C GLU A 51 -19.86 -6.86 4.78
N ILE A 52 -19.02 -7.86 5.06
CA ILE A 52 -18.54 -8.08 6.43
C ILE A 52 -17.56 -6.96 6.82
N MET A 53 -16.71 -6.50 5.90
CA MET A 53 -15.84 -5.36 6.13
C MET A 53 -16.64 -4.08 6.44
N LYS A 54 -17.72 -3.79 5.69
CA LYS A 54 -18.61 -2.65 5.95
C LYS A 54 -19.26 -2.73 7.34
N LYS A 55 -19.69 -3.92 7.77
CA LYS A 55 -20.20 -4.11 9.13
C LYS A 55 -19.16 -3.71 10.17
N LYS A 56 -17.92 -4.17 10.02
CA LYS A 56 -16.84 -3.84 10.95
C LYS A 56 -16.49 -2.35 10.93
N ILE A 57 -16.52 -1.70 9.77
CA ILE A 57 -16.38 -0.24 9.64
C ILE A 57 -17.45 0.48 10.45
N ASN A 58 -18.71 0.02 10.37
CA ASN A 58 -19.84 0.58 11.13
C ASN A 58 -19.69 0.33 12.63
N GLU A 59 -19.30 -0.86 13.05
CA GLU A 59 -19.06 -1.20 14.47
C GLU A 59 -18.00 -0.29 15.12
N TYR A 60 -17.00 0.14 14.35
CA TYR A 60 -15.94 1.05 14.83
C TYR A 60 -16.25 2.53 14.58
N ASN A 61 -17.41 2.87 13.99
CA ASN A 61 -17.80 4.24 13.61
C ASN A 61 -16.79 4.93 12.67
N LEU A 62 -16.25 4.18 11.69
CA LEU A 62 -15.23 4.67 10.76
C LEU A 62 -15.76 5.08 9.38
N GLN A 63 -17.09 5.29 9.22
CA GLN A 63 -17.72 5.60 7.93
C GLN A 63 -17.20 6.92 7.32
N ASP A 64 -16.87 7.89 8.17
CA ASP A 64 -16.34 9.19 7.74
C ASP A 64 -14.81 9.21 7.59
N VAL A 65 -14.15 8.12 7.99
CA VAL A 65 -12.68 7.94 7.99
C VAL A 65 -12.23 7.12 6.79
N ILE A 66 -13.02 6.10 6.42
CA ILE A 66 -12.69 5.15 5.35
C ILE A 66 -13.53 5.45 4.12
N VAL A 67 -12.86 5.81 3.03
CA VAL A 67 -13.49 6.01 1.72
C VAL A 67 -13.25 4.76 0.87
N LEU A 68 -14.32 4.05 0.55
CA LEU A 68 -14.31 2.91 -0.35
C LEU A 68 -14.53 3.41 -1.79
N LYS A 69 -13.57 3.17 -2.67
CA LYS A 69 -13.64 3.53 -4.10
C LYS A 69 -13.72 2.28 -4.96
N GLU A 70 -14.70 2.27 -5.84
CA GLU A 70 -14.83 1.23 -6.85
C GLU A 70 -13.63 1.25 -7.83
N TRP A 71 -13.69 0.39 -8.84
CA TRP A 71 -12.66 0.34 -9.87
C TRP A 71 -12.56 1.68 -10.59
N LEU A 72 -11.34 2.21 -10.58
CA LEU A 72 -10.94 3.37 -11.35
C LEU A 72 -9.98 2.88 -12.46
N ASP A 73 -9.84 3.67 -13.52
CA ASP A 73 -8.76 3.45 -14.46
C ASP A 73 -7.39 3.64 -13.77
N HIS A 74 -6.34 3.21 -14.47
CA HIS A 74 -4.99 3.24 -13.91
C HIS A 74 -4.51 4.66 -13.59
N GLU A 75 -4.82 5.63 -14.45
CA GLU A 75 -4.38 7.02 -14.28
C GLU A 75 -4.97 7.65 -13.01
N HIS A 76 -6.28 7.56 -12.84
CA HIS A 76 -6.95 8.05 -11.64
C HIS A 76 -6.52 7.27 -10.38
N THR A 77 -6.30 5.96 -10.50
CA THR A 77 -5.76 5.15 -9.37
C THR A 77 -4.40 5.69 -8.94
N MET A 78 -3.50 5.94 -9.89
CA MET A 78 -2.16 6.47 -9.60
C MET A 78 -2.20 7.91 -9.06
N GLU A 79 -3.18 8.71 -9.44
CA GLU A 79 -3.38 10.04 -8.85
C GLU A 79 -3.69 9.95 -7.35
N TYR A 80 -4.54 9.02 -6.93
CA TYR A 80 -4.77 8.77 -5.50
C TYR A 80 -3.51 8.31 -4.79
N VAL A 81 -2.73 7.40 -5.38
CA VAL A 81 -1.46 6.97 -4.80
C VAL A 81 -0.49 8.14 -4.68
N LYS A 82 -0.32 8.93 -5.73
CA LYS A 82 0.59 10.09 -5.77
C LYS A 82 0.29 11.12 -4.68
N ASN A 83 -0.97 11.35 -4.37
CA ASN A 83 -1.41 12.36 -3.40
C ASN A 83 -1.55 11.81 -1.97
N SER A 84 -1.33 10.52 -1.73
CA SER A 84 -1.37 9.92 -0.39
C SER A 84 -0.12 10.24 0.43
N ILE A 85 -0.22 10.09 1.75
CA ILE A 85 0.91 10.18 2.68
C ILE A 85 1.86 9.00 2.46
N LEU A 86 1.34 7.78 2.50
CA LEU A 86 2.05 6.52 2.30
C LEU A 86 1.11 5.48 1.68
N TYR A 87 1.67 4.37 1.24
CA TYR A 87 0.95 3.20 0.76
C TYR A 87 0.95 2.10 1.82
N LEU A 88 -0.23 1.55 2.11
CA LEU A 88 -0.44 0.50 3.11
C LEU A 88 -0.91 -0.79 2.45
N THR A 89 -0.30 -1.93 2.81
CA THR A 89 -0.79 -3.27 2.44
C THR A 89 -0.63 -4.25 3.61
N VAL A 90 -1.69 -5.00 3.89
CA VAL A 90 -1.78 -5.95 5.01
C VAL A 90 -2.09 -7.37 4.53
N SER A 91 -1.69 -7.69 3.32
CA SER A 91 -1.99 -8.95 2.65
C SER A 91 -1.47 -10.16 3.45
N ARG A 92 -2.19 -11.27 3.39
CA ARG A 92 -1.76 -12.55 3.99
C ARG A 92 -0.71 -13.26 3.14
N TYR A 93 -0.72 -13.02 1.85
CA TYR A 93 0.26 -13.53 0.88
C TYR A 93 0.23 -12.68 -0.39
N GLU A 94 1.39 -12.58 -1.04
CA GLU A 94 1.58 -11.94 -2.33
C GLU A 94 2.57 -12.76 -3.17
N GLY A 95 2.40 -12.74 -4.48
CA GLY A 95 3.42 -13.21 -5.41
C GLY A 95 4.34 -12.06 -5.81
N LEU A 96 3.96 -11.30 -6.84
CA LEU A 96 4.56 -10.01 -7.18
C LEU A 96 3.52 -8.91 -6.96
N PRO A 97 3.65 -8.07 -5.91
CA PRO A 97 2.64 -7.08 -5.56
C PRO A 97 2.72 -5.84 -6.47
N LEU A 98 2.12 -5.88 -7.66
CA LEU A 98 2.19 -4.79 -8.63
C LEU A 98 1.79 -3.43 -8.03
N ALA A 99 0.75 -3.39 -7.21
CA ALA A 99 0.32 -2.16 -6.55
C ALA A 99 1.38 -1.56 -5.60
N VAL A 100 2.20 -2.39 -4.95
CA VAL A 100 3.36 -1.94 -4.18
C VAL A 100 4.41 -1.34 -5.11
N ILE A 101 4.72 -2.03 -6.21
CA ILE A 101 5.71 -1.56 -7.22
C ILE A 101 5.24 -0.23 -7.83
N GLU A 102 3.96 -0.10 -8.14
CA GLU A 102 3.36 1.15 -8.64
C GLU A 102 3.44 2.28 -7.61
N ALA A 103 3.19 1.99 -6.34
CA ALA A 103 3.36 2.97 -5.25
C ALA A 103 4.83 3.38 -5.09
N MET A 104 5.77 2.46 -5.24
CA MET A 104 7.21 2.75 -5.27
C MET A 104 7.57 3.65 -6.47
N ALA A 105 6.97 3.40 -7.65
CA ALA A 105 7.14 4.25 -8.82
C ALA A 105 6.63 5.69 -8.58
N MET A 106 5.63 5.85 -7.73
CA MET A 106 5.12 7.17 -7.30
C MET A 106 5.94 7.77 -6.13
N GLY A 107 7.02 7.12 -5.71
CA GLY A 107 7.86 7.58 -4.61
C GLY A 107 7.14 7.56 -3.27
N LYS A 108 6.32 6.55 -3.00
CA LYS A 108 5.64 6.43 -1.71
C LYS A 108 6.42 5.55 -0.74
N CYS A 109 6.48 5.98 0.52
CA CYS A 109 6.86 5.11 1.61
C CYS A 109 5.85 3.96 1.71
N ILE A 110 6.32 2.74 1.90
CA ILE A 110 5.49 1.54 1.93
C ILE A 110 5.42 0.98 3.35
N VAL A 111 4.21 0.73 3.84
CA VAL A 111 3.99 -0.08 5.05
C VAL A 111 3.34 -1.38 4.63
N ALA A 112 4.03 -2.49 4.81
CA ALA A 112 3.63 -3.78 4.27
C ALA A 112 3.70 -4.91 5.28
N SER A 113 2.80 -5.88 5.16
CA SER A 113 2.92 -7.16 5.88
C SER A 113 4.15 -7.95 5.39
N LYS A 114 4.79 -8.66 6.33
CA LYS A 114 5.98 -9.47 6.10
C LYS A 114 5.61 -10.82 5.45
N VAL A 115 5.30 -10.74 4.17
CA VAL A 115 4.98 -11.90 3.34
C VAL A 115 5.86 -11.92 2.09
N VAL A 116 6.01 -13.10 1.47
CA VAL A 116 6.67 -13.26 0.17
C VAL A 116 6.07 -12.26 -0.83
N GLY A 117 6.88 -11.71 -1.71
CA GLY A 117 6.49 -10.65 -2.62
C GLY A 117 6.61 -9.25 -2.01
N ASN A 118 6.04 -9.00 -0.84
CA ASN A 118 6.24 -7.72 -0.16
C ASN A 118 7.71 -7.54 0.27
N VAL A 119 8.33 -8.57 0.85
CA VAL A 119 9.75 -8.51 1.26
C VAL A 119 10.73 -8.41 0.10
N ASP A 120 10.30 -8.78 -1.10
CA ASP A 120 11.10 -8.62 -2.32
C ASP A 120 11.09 -7.16 -2.83
N CYS A 121 10.03 -6.41 -2.50
CA CYS A 121 9.83 -5.03 -2.91
C CYS A 121 10.18 -4.02 -1.81
N VAL A 122 9.99 -4.39 -0.55
CA VAL A 122 10.15 -3.48 0.58
C VAL A 122 11.24 -3.98 1.51
N LYS A 123 12.28 -3.15 1.68
CA LYS A 123 13.35 -3.36 2.64
C LYS A 123 13.03 -2.56 3.91
N ASP A 124 12.85 -3.28 5.03
CA ASP A 124 12.51 -2.65 6.31
C ASP A 124 13.52 -1.56 6.71
N LYS A 125 13.00 -0.43 7.19
CA LYS A 125 13.76 0.75 7.61
C LYS A 125 14.63 1.39 6.50
N TYR A 126 14.29 1.12 5.24
CA TYR A 126 14.98 1.73 4.10
C TYR A 126 14.00 2.44 3.15
N ASN A 127 13.05 1.73 2.58
CA ASN A 127 12.02 2.31 1.71
C ASN A 127 10.60 2.13 2.29
N GLY A 128 10.51 1.72 3.55
CA GLY A 128 9.26 1.48 4.26
C GLY A 128 9.44 0.62 5.50
N ARG A 129 8.35 0.03 5.94
CA ARG A 129 8.29 -0.89 7.07
C ARG A 129 7.71 -2.22 6.61
N VAL A 130 8.36 -3.31 7.03
CA VAL A 130 7.89 -4.70 6.80
C VAL A 130 7.61 -5.33 8.14
N ILE A 131 6.34 -5.67 8.41
CA ILE A 131 5.83 -5.95 9.73
C ILE A 131 5.07 -7.27 9.73
N ASP A 132 5.26 -8.11 10.74
CA ASP A 132 4.42 -9.27 10.97
C ASP A 132 2.97 -8.83 11.22
N LEU A 133 1.99 -9.67 10.92
CA LEU A 133 0.57 -9.32 11.06
C LEU A 133 0.16 -9.15 12.53
N ASN A 134 0.60 -8.06 13.12
CA ASN A 134 0.26 -7.57 14.45
C ASN A 134 -0.30 -6.15 14.33
N VAL A 135 -1.50 -5.91 14.86
CA VAL A 135 -2.20 -4.62 14.73
C VAL A 135 -1.42 -3.50 15.40
N GLU A 136 -0.91 -3.72 16.59
CA GLU A 136 -0.19 -2.71 17.37
C GLU A 136 1.10 -2.27 16.67
N ASP A 137 1.86 -3.23 16.12
CA ASP A 137 3.10 -2.94 15.39
C ASP A 137 2.83 -2.13 14.11
N PHE A 138 1.73 -2.43 13.38
CA PHE A 138 1.30 -1.63 12.24
C PHE A 138 0.91 -0.21 12.65
N VAL A 139 0.11 -0.08 13.70
CA VAL A 139 -0.33 1.24 14.22
C VAL A 139 0.89 2.07 14.60
N ASN A 140 1.79 1.52 15.42
CA ASN A 140 2.99 2.21 15.88
C ASN A 140 3.88 2.66 14.72
N SER A 141 4.08 1.79 13.71
CA SER A 141 4.90 2.11 12.55
C SER A 141 4.27 3.17 11.64
N ILE A 142 2.95 3.16 11.48
CA ILE A 142 2.24 4.19 10.70
C ILE A 142 2.30 5.52 11.44
N CYS A 143 2.05 5.55 12.75
CA CYS A 143 2.10 6.77 13.57
C CYS A 143 3.52 7.37 13.57
N GLU A 144 4.57 6.54 13.76
CA GLU A 144 5.97 6.99 13.64
C GLU A 144 6.23 7.73 12.32
N LEU A 145 5.77 7.17 11.19
CA LEU A 145 5.97 7.76 9.88
C LEU A 145 5.15 9.04 9.65
N ILE A 146 3.94 9.13 10.24
CA ILE A 146 3.12 10.34 10.18
C ILE A 146 3.76 11.47 10.98
N GLU A 147 4.31 11.16 12.15
CA GLU A 147 4.91 12.11 13.08
C GLU A 147 6.33 12.54 12.67
N ASN A 148 7.07 11.66 12.00
CA ASN A 148 8.43 11.91 11.53
C ASN A 148 8.46 12.14 10.02
N ARG A 149 8.23 13.39 9.63
CA ARG A 149 8.21 13.80 8.22
C ARG A 149 9.53 13.54 7.50
N GLU A 150 10.66 13.75 8.15
CA GLU A 150 11.99 13.53 7.54
C GLU A 150 12.20 12.05 7.20
N LEU A 151 11.84 11.16 8.11
CA LEU A 151 11.89 9.71 7.91
C LEU A 151 10.95 9.26 6.78
N LEU A 152 9.73 9.78 6.77
CA LEU A 152 8.75 9.51 5.72
C LEU A 152 9.27 9.92 4.34
N GLU A 153 9.85 11.11 4.22
CA GLU A 153 10.42 11.63 2.98
C GLU A 153 11.68 10.85 2.55
N GLU A 154 12.52 10.43 3.51
CA GLU A 154 13.67 9.57 3.24
C GLU A 154 13.24 8.23 2.65
N TYR A 155 12.30 7.53 3.29
CA TYR A 155 11.80 6.24 2.80
C TYR A 155 11.09 6.38 1.44
N SER A 156 10.41 7.49 1.22
CA SER A 156 9.77 7.80 -0.06
C SER A 156 10.79 7.97 -1.19
N ARG A 157 11.89 8.68 -0.97
CA ARG A 157 13.00 8.80 -1.94
C ARG A 157 13.65 7.44 -2.21
N ASN A 158 13.90 6.67 -1.16
CA ASN A 158 14.50 5.35 -1.27
C ASN A 158 13.58 4.36 -2.02
N SER A 159 12.27 4.47 -1.81
CA SER A 159 11.25 3.70 -2.51
C SER A 159 11.30 3.95 -4.03
N ARG A 160 11.35 5.22 -4.43
CA ARG A 160 11.50 5.60 -5.84
C ARG A 160 12.81 5.06 -6.43
N LYS A 161 13.92 5.19 -5.71
CA LYS A 161 15.22 4.67 -6.14
C LYS A 161 15.19 3.15 -6.33
N MET A 162 14.63 2.41 -5.37
CA MET A 162 14.49 0.95 -5.51
C MET A 162 13.66 0.55 -6.72
N TYR A 163 12.57 1.28 -7.01
CA TYR A 163 11.80 1.06 -8.24
C TYR A 163 12.68 1.24 -9.49
N GLU A 164 13.39 2.35 -9.59
CA GLU A 164 14.25 2.66 -10.74
C GLU A 164 15.37 1.65 -10.94
N ASP A 165 15.92 1.12 -9.85
CA ASP A 165 17.04 0.16 -9.89
C ASP A 165 16.56 -1.26 -10.20
N ASN A 166 15.35 -1.67 -9.71
CA ASN A 166 14.95 -3.07 -9.72
C ASN A 166 13.69 -3.39 -10.52
N PHE A 167 12.76 -2.42 -10.71
CA PHE A 167 11.43 -2.69 -11.25
C PHE A 167 11.08 -1.86 -12.49
N ASP A 168 11.95 -0.94 -12.93
CA ASP A 168 11.70 -0.17 -14.15
C ASP A 168 11.66 -1.10 -15.36
N ILE A 169 10.48 -1.24 -15.95
CA ILE A 169 10.20 -2.14 -17.07
C ILE A 169 11.10 -1.83 -18.27
N LYS A 170 11.47 -0.56 -18.50
CA LYS A 170 12.32 -0.16 -19.63
C LYS A 170 13.71 -0.75 -19.48
N LYS A 171 14.28 -0.76 -18.28
CA LYS A 171 15.57 -1.38 -18.00
C LYS A 171 15.50 -2.91 -18.06
N ARG A 172 14.39 -3.50 -17.57
CA ARG A 172 14.20 -4.96 -17.53
C ARG A 172 13.96 -5.57 -18.90
N ILE A 173 13.23 -4.89 -19.78
CA ILE A 173 13.03 -5.35 -21.17
C ILE A 173 14.36 -5.49 -21.89
N ASN A 174 15.25 -4.52 -21.79
CA ASN A 174 16.56 -4.58 -22.44
C ASN A 174 17.39 -5.80 -21.97
N LEU A 175 17.38 -6.04 -20.65
CA LEU A 175 18.06 -7.22 -20.09
C LEU A 175 17.45 -8.54 -20.62
N LEU A 176 16.13 -8.61 -20.70
CA LEU A 176 15.43 -9.78 -21.23
C LEU A 176 15.73 -10.02 -22.71
N GLU A 177 15.74 -8.97 -23.52
CA GLU A 177 16.14 -9.06 -24.93
C GLU A 177 17.58 -9.56 -25.10
N ASP A 178 18.51 -9.10 -24.28
CA ASP A 178 19.90 -9.57 -24.31
C ASP A 178 20.01 -11.06 -23.98
N ILE A 179 19.24 -11.55 -22.99
CA ILE A 179 19.17 -12.97 -22.66
C ILE A 179 18.62 -13.77 -23.85
N TYR A 180 17.53 -13.33 -24.47
CA TYR A 180 16.98 -14.00 -25.65
C TYR A 180 17.97 -14.05 -26.82
N ARG A 181 18.70 -12.97 -27.09
CA ARG A 181 19.74 -12.93 -28.13
C ARG A 181 20.90 -13.88 -27.85
N GLN A 182 21.21 -14.14 -26.57
CA GLN A 182 22.27 -15.10 -26.20
C GLN A 182 21.79 -16.57 -26.38
N ILE A 183 20.54 -16.86 -26.10
CA ILE A 183 19.97 -18.22 -26.21
C ILE A 183 19.65 -18.57 -27.67
N ALA A 184 19.34 -17.58 -28.51
CA ALA A 184 19.01 -17.78 -29.93
C ALA A 184 20.21 -17.99 -30.86
N LYS A 185 21.42 -17.99 -30.31
CA LYS A 185 22.68 -18.34 -31.03
C LYS A 185 23.01 -19.81 -30.86
#